data_355b60ead0311806eb4a111f1c8ecd9a
#
_entry.id   355b60ead0311806eb4a111f1c8ecd9a
#
_cell.length_a   1.000
_cell.length_b   1.000
_cell.length_c   1.000
_cell.angle_alpha   90.00
_cell.angle_beta   90.00
_cell.angle_gamma   90.00
#
_symmetry.space_group_name_H-M   'P 1'
#
loop_
_entity.id
_entity.type
_entity.pdbx_description
1 polymer ?
#
loop_
_entity_poly.entity_id
_entity_poly.type
_entity_poly.pdbx_seq_one_letter_code
_entity_poly.pdbx_strand_id
1 'polypeptide(L)'
;MIKGLARDLCAPVLLCMSQDRHPTGAPWRNFYGRFKGKTLRPSQETYLEEDLAKLSPGAVDWDVNPERQPIDLTSLFGDREVWLEIGFGGGEHMVHQAVQNAQAGIIGCEPFINGVAMLLGKIRAAEAQNVAVYPGDARNMFDVLPEGSVSRAFLLYPDPWPKARHHRRRFVTQEHLEPLAKVLKKGATFRVATDIPDYVRQTLEEVPRAGFEWLAEGPEDWRRPWDDWISTRYEQKALREGRVPHYLTFRRV
;
A
#
# COMPACT_ATOMS: atom_id res chain seq x y z
N MET A 1 -12.15 -74.44 0.62
CA MET A 1 -12.56 -73.79 -0.62
C MET A 1 -13.30 -72.50 -0.29
N ILE A 2 -12.98 -71.49 -1.02
CA ILE A 2 -13.64 -70.18 -1.13
C ILE A 2 -13.24 -69.14 -0.08
N LYS A 3 -12.34 -68.38 -0.44
CA LYS A 3 -11.92 -67.00 -0.34
C LYS A 3 -13.09 -66.03 -0.22
N GLY A 4 -13.07 -65.17 0.78
CA GLY A 4 -13.90 -63.99 0.94
C GLY A 4 -13.02 -62.77 1.08
N LEU A 5 -13.04 -61.93 0.07
CA LEU A 5 -12.39 -60.63 0.07
C LEU A 5 -13.06 -59.68 1.06
N ALA A 6 -12.30 -59.16 1.99
CA ALA A 6 -12.59 -57.90 2.65
C ALA A 6 -11.65 -56.85 2.01
N ARG A 7 -12.21 -55.96 1.20
CA ARG A 7 -11.52 -54.78 0.73
C ARG A 7 -11.63 -53.69 1.80
N ASP A 8 -10.54 -53.42 2.44
CA ASP A 8 -10.34 -52.20 3.20
C ASP A 8 -10.33 -51.01 2.26
N LEU A 9 -11.39 -50.24 2.28
CA LEU A 9 -11.51 -48.92 1.68
C LEU A 9 -11.42 -47.89 2.81
N CYS A 10 -10.22 -47.61 3.23
CA CYS A 10 -9.94 -46.38 3.96
C CYS A 10 -8.55 -45.93 3.54
N ALA A 11 -8.46 -45.43 2.29
CA ALA A 11 -7.36 -44.56 1.93
C ALA A 11 -7.58 -43.24 2.64
N PRO A 12 -6.61 -42.75 3.43
CA PRO A 12 -6.70 -41.40 3.93
C PRO A 12 -6.76 -40.45 2.71
N VAL A 13 -7.81 -39.66 2.67
CA VAL A 13 -7.86 -38.46 1.83
C VAL A 13 -6.67 -37.63 2.29
N LEU A 14 -5.53 -37.75 1.61
CA LEU A 14 -4.50 -36.76 1.68
C LEU A 14 -5.16 -35.47 1.23
N LEU A 15 -5.51 -34.62 2.21
CA LEU A 15 -5.71 -33.21 1.94
C LEU A 15 -4.48 -32.77 1.16
N CYS A 16 -4.66 -32.52 -0.12
CA CYS A 16 -3.74 -31.74 -0.92
C CYS A 16 -3.74 -30.36 -0.30
N MET A 17 -2.94 -30.18 0.77
CA MET A 17 -2.59 -28.87 1.26
C MET A 17 -1.80 -28.25 0.13
N SER A 18 -2.47 -27.42 -0.66
CA SER A 18 -1.85 -26.60 -1.69
C SER A 18 -0.65 -25.90 -1.06
N GLN A 19 0.47 -25.94 -1.77
CA GLN A 19 1.67 -25.20 -1.38
C GLN A 19 1.43 -23.71 -1.63
N ASP A 20 0.45 -23.10 -0.94
CA ASP A 20 0.08 -21.70 -1.10
C ASP A 20 0.97 -20.78 -0.27
N ARG A 21 1.99 -21.31 0.41
CA ARG A 21 2.89 -20.54 1.25
C ARG A 21 4.36 -20.76 0.89
N HIS A 22 5.10 -19.65 0.91
CA HIS A 22 6.55 -19.65 0.84
C HIS A 22 7.16 -20.44 2.03
N PRO A 23 8.40 -20.98 1.95
CA PRO A 23 9.09 -21.67 3.07
C PRO A 23 9.14 -20.86 4.38
N THR A 24 9.08 -19.53 4.32
CA THR A 24 8.98 -18.64 5.49
C THR A 24 7.57 -18.58 6.11
N GLY A 25 6.59 -19.29 5.56
CA GLY A 25 5.18 -19.19 5.98
C GLY A 25 4.40 -18.05 5.30
N ALA A 26 5.07 -17.19 4.54
CA ALA A 26 4.46 -16.07 3.83
C ALA A 26 3.43 -16.56 2.78
N PRO A 27 2.31 -15.86 2.58
CA PRO A 27 1.45 -16.09 1.44
C PRO A 27 2.19 -15.78 0.14
N TRP A 28 1.89 -16.53 -0.91
CA TRP A 28 2.38 -16.19 -2.25
C TRP A 28 1.70 -14.91 -2.73
N ARG A 29 2.47 -13.82 -2.80
CA ARG A 29 2.00 -12.52 -3.30
C ARG A 29 2.74 -12.16 -4.58
N ASN A 30 2.03 -12.19 -5.69
CA ASN A 30 2.61 -11.74 -6.95
C ASN A 30 2.75 -10.22 -6.92
N PHE A 31 3.98 -9.74 -6.99
CA PHE A 31 4.26 -8.34 -7.23
C PHE A 31 4.59 -8.13 -8.71
N TYR A 32 3.92 -7.19 -9.36
CA TYR A 32 4.02 -6.95 -10.80
C TYR A 32 4.79 -5.68 -11.15
N GLY A 33 5.15 -4.89 -10.18
CA GLY A 33 5.92 -3.67 -10.33
C GLY A 33 7.43 -3.93 -10.51
N ARG A 34 8.20 -2.85 -10.64
CA ARG A 34 9.65 -2.90 -10.69
C ARG A 34 10.24 -2.68 -9.29
N PHE A 35 11.25 -3.48 -8.91
CA PHE A 35 12.00 -3.28 -7.67
C PHE A 35 13.18 -2.32 -7.83
N LYS A 36 13.80 -2.27 -9.03
CA LYS A 36 14.96 -1.43 -9.33
C LYS A 36 14.77 -0.71 -10.67
N GLY A 37 15.36 0.47 -10.75
CA GLY A 37 15.42 1.28 -11.95
C GLY A 37 16.85 1.49 -12.44
N LYS A 38 17.20 2.74 -12.77
CA LYS A 38 18.57 3.15 -13.10
C LYS A 38 19.46 3.02 -11.88
N THR A 39 20.78 2.91 -12.12
CA THR A 39 21.80 2.98 -11.07
C THR A 39 21.55 4.17 -10.14
N LEU A 40 21.63 3.94 -8.86
CA LEU A 40 21.50 4.99 -7.84
C LEU A 40 22.69 5.96 -7.95
N ARG A 41 22.46 7.21 -7.56
CA ARG A 41 23.54 8.18 -7.38
C ARG A 41 24.25 7.89 -6.04
N PRO A 42 25.54 8.22 -5.88
CA PRO A 42 26.25 8.00 -4.62
C PRO A 42 25.49 8.56 -3.39
N SER A 43 24.92 9.77 -3.49
CA SER A 43 24.12 10.34 -2.40
C SER A 43 22.87 9.52 -2.07
N GLN A 44 22.26 8.85 -3.05
CA GLN A 44 21.07 8.01 -2.84
C GLN A 44 21.45 6.68 -2.17
N GLU A 45 22.63 6.15 -2.47
CA GLU A 45 23.18 4.98 -1.77
C GLU A 45 23.45 5.33 -0.31
N THR A 46 24.11 6.47 -0.06
CA THR A 46 24.32 6.99 1.30
C THR A 46 23.00 7.13 2.09
N TYR A 47 21.94 7.67 1.49
CA TYR A 47 20.65 7.81 2.17
C TYR A 47 20.03 6.45 2.53
N LEU A 48 20.16 5.45 1.66
CA LEU A 48 19.67 4.10 1.96
C LEU A 48 20.47 3.46 3.12
N GLU A 49 21.78 3.64 3.15
CA GLU A 49 22.65 3.08 4.17
C GLU A 49 22.47 3.77 5.54
N GLU A 50 22.35 5.10 5.56
CA GLU A 50 22.34 5.87 6.80
C GLU A 50 20.96 6.09 7.40
N ASP A 51 19.92 6.28 6.55
CA ASP A 51 18.62 6.78 6.99
C ASP A 51 17.52 5.74 7.00
N LEU A 52 17.54 4.75 6.09
CA LEU A 52 16.45 3.79 5.96
C LEU A 52 16.22 3.01 7.26
N ALA A 53 17.28 2.55 7.90
CA ALA A 53 17.16 1.80 9.15
C ALA A 53 16.58 2.65 10.30
N LYS A 54 16.87 3.95 10.34
CA LYS A 54 16.35 4.90 11.36
C LYS A 54 14.86 5.18 11.18
N LEU A 55 14.36 5.06 9.95
CA LEU A 55 12.97 5.31 9.60
C LEU A 55 12.16 4.00 9.45
N SER A 56 12.74 2.87 9.83
CA SER A 56 12.07 1.58 9.76
C SER A 56 10.83 1.55 10.66
N PRO A 57 9.68 1.06 10.19
CA PRO A 57 8.49 0.84 11.02
C PRO A 57 8.60 -0.37 11.96
N GLY A 58 9.72 -1.11 11.91
CA GLY A 58 9.94 -2.31 12.71
C GLY A 58 9.94 -3.60 11.87
N ALA A 59 9.64 -4.71 12.51
CA ALA A 59 9.68 -6.04 11.89
C ALA A 59 8.42 -6.29 11.03
N VAL A 60 8.49 -5.96 9.75
CA VAL A 60 7.40 -6.11 8.78
C VAL A 60 7.51 -7.40 7.98
N ASP A 61 8.72 -7.78 7.55
CA ASP A 61 8.92 -8.92 6.65
C ASP A 61 8.68 -10.26 7.36
N TRP A 62 8.24 -11.25 6.59
CA TRP A 62 7.87 -12.57 7.11
C TRP A 62 9.04 -13.38 7.67
N ASP A 63 10.25 -13.16 7.21
CA ASP A 63 11.47 -13.81 7.70
C ASP A 63 11.90 -13.29 9.09
N VAL A 64 11.60 -12.03 9.41
CA VAL A 64 11.91 -11.40 10.70
C VAL A 64 10.73 -11.39 11.68
N ASN A 65 9.49 -11.54 11.17
CA ASN A 65 8.25 -11.57 11.96
C ASN A 65 7.28 -12.63 11.42
N PRO A 66 7.62 -13.92 11.52
CA PRO A 66 6.78 -14.99 10.98
C PRO A 66 5.43 -15.14 11.69
N GLU A 67 5.35 -14.72 12.94
CA GLU A 67 4.11 -14.76 13.75
C GLU A 67 3.20 -13.55 13.49
N ARG A 68 3.63 -12.60 12.66
CA ARG A 68 2.90 -11.38 12.35
C ARG A 68 2.50 -10.57 13.57
N GLN A 69 3.41 -10.49 14.55
CA GLN A 69 3.20 -9.64 15.72
C GLN A 69 2.99 -8.19 15.26
N PRO A 70 1.99 -7.48 15.81
CA PRO A 70 1.74 -6.10 15.43
C PRO A 70 2.93 -5.19 15.73
N ILE A 71 3.17 -4.22 14.85
CA ILE A 71 4.16 -3.16 15.09
C ILE A 71 3.67 -2.19 16.17
N ASP A 72 4.61 -1.66 16.94
CA ASP A 72 4.31 -0.71 18.02
C ASP A 72 4.23 0.73 17.46
N LEU A 73 3.01 1.14 17.10
CA LEU A 73 2.74 2.47 16.55
C LEU A 73 2.96 3.58 17.59
N THR A 74 2.79 3.27 18.89
CA THR A 74 3.02 4.24 19.97
C THR A 74 4.50 4.55 20.10
N SER A 75 5.37 3.55 20.03
CA SER A 75 6.82 3.77 19.98
C SER A 75 7.27 4.56 18.75
N LEU A 76 6.61 4.39 17.60
CA LEU A 76 6.94 5.11 16.38
C LEU A 76 6.49 6.57 16.38
N PHE A 77 5.27 6.81 16.84
CA PHE A 77 4.59 8.08 16.62
C PHE A 77 3.98 8.73 17.89
N GLY A 78 4.08 8.07 19.06
CA GLY A 78 3.38 8.51 20.26
C GLY A 78 1.86 8.42 20.06
N ASP A 79 1.13 9.45 20.51
CA ASP A 79 -0.33 9.53 20.42
C ASP A 79 -0.84 10.09 19.07
N ARG A 80 0.05 10.22 18.07
CA ARG A 80 -0.33 10.77 16.75
C ARG A 80 -1.29 9.85 16.01
N GLU A 81 -2.17 10.45 15.22
CA GLU A 81 -2.90 9.71 14.21
C GLU A 81 -1.95 9.07 13.21
N VAL A 82 -2.25 7.84 12.79
CA VAL A 82 -1.42 7.14 11.80
C VAL A 82 -2.07 7.20 10.42
N TRP A 83 -1.30 7.65 9.45
CA TRP A 83 -1.65 7.68 8.04
C TRP A 83 -0.78 6.70 7.25
N LEU A 84 -1.29 6.25 6.10
CA LEU A 84 -0.61 5.27 5.26
C LEU A 84 -0.58 5.73 3.81
N GLU A 85 0.60 5.77 3.19
CA GLU A 85 0.75 6.02 1.75
C GLU A 85 1.23 4.76 1.04
N ILE A 86 0.41 4.26 0.12
CA ILE A 86 0.64 3.02 -0.63
C ILE A 86 1.24 3.37 -1.98
N GLY A 87 2.49 2.97 -2.23
CA GLY A 87 3.20 3.28 -3.46
C GLY A 87 3.58 4.76 -3.56
N PHE A 88 4.34 5.27 -2.60
CA PHE A 88 4.67 6.71 -2.56
C PHE A 88 5.57 7.20 -3.71
N GLY A 89 6.09 6.31 -4.56
CA GLY A 89 6.94 6.66 -5.70
C GLY A 89 8.16 7.47 -5.31
N GLY A 90 8.20 8.76 -5.67
CA GLY A 90 9.29 9.65 -5.27
C GLY A 90 9.09 10.39 -3.97
N GLY A 91 7.97 10.18 -3.28
CA GLY A 91 7.67 10.70 -1.96
C GLY A 91 7.30 12.18 -1.88
N GLU A 92 6.97 12.83 -3.00
CA GLU A 92 6.59 14.26 -3.01
C GLU A 92 5.41 14.51 -2.09
N HIS A 93 4.34 13.71 -2.23
CA HIS A 93 3.12 13.86 -1.43
C HIS A 93 3.38 13.49 0.04
N MET A 94 4.04 12.37 0.29
CA MET A 94 4.33 11.92 1.66
C MET A 94 5.08 12.96 2.49
N VAL A 95 6.14 13.55 1.93
CA VAL A 95 6.92 14.59 2.64
C VAL A 95 6.10 15.85 2.83
N HIS A 96 5.33 16.27 1.82
CA HIS A 96 4.43 17.41 1.95
C HIS A 96 3.43 17.20 3.10
N GLN A 97 2.76 16.05 3.12
CA GLN A 97 1.81 15.72 4.19
C GLN A 97 2.49 15.67 5.57
N ALA A 98 3.70 15.11 5.67
CA ALA A 98 4.43 15.05 6.91
C ALA A 98 4.77 16.44 7.48
N VAL A 99 5.19 17.36 6.62
CA VAL A 99 5.51 18.75 7.02
C VAL A 99 4.26 19.53 7.41
N GLN A 100 3.16 19.39 6.66
CA GLN A 100 1.92 20.11 6.91
C GLN A 100 1.13 19.55 8.10
N ASN A 101 1.36 18.30 8.50
CA ASN A 101 0.56 17.59 9.50
C ASN A 101 1.46 16.95 10.57
N ALA A 102 2.16 17.77 11.34
CA ALA A 102 3.07 17.29 12.40
C ALA A 102 2.35 16.44 13.49
N GLN A 103 1.03 16.56 13.62
CA GLN A 103 0.17 15.78 14.51
C GLN A 103 -0.14 14.37 13.98
N ALA A 104 0.23 14.04 12.74
CA ALA A 104 0.08 12.71 12.17
C ALA A 104 1.44 12.01 12.03
N GLY A 105 1.51 10.71 12.26
CA GLY A 105 2.61 9.85 11.86
C GLY A 105 2.30 9.19 10.52
N ILE A 106 3.21 9.22 9.56
CA ILE A 106 2.94 8.72 8.21
C ILE A 106 3.84 7.52 7.90
N ILE A 107 3.22 6.38 7.60
CA ILE A 107 3.90 5.18 7.10
C ILE A 107 3.81 5.20 5.58
N GLY A 108 4.94 5.10 4.89
CA GLY A 108 5.00 4.92 3.44
C GLY A 108 5.50 3.54 3.06
N CYS A 109 4.85 2.91 2.09
CA CYS A 109 5.25 1.63 1.52
C CYS A 109 5.58 1.79 0.03
N GLU A 110 6.78 1.38 -0.41
CA GLU A 110 7.21 1.47 -1.81
C GLU A 110 8.25 0.38 -2.13
N PRO A 111 7.93 -0.58 -3.00
CA PRO A 111 8.88 -1.62 -3.38
C PRO A 111 10.01 -1.13 -4.31
N PHE A 112 9.82 0.00 -5.02
CA PHE A 112 10.79 0.53 -5.97
C PHE A 112 11.90 1.29 -5.27
N ILE A 113 13.06 0.65 -5.07
CA ILE A 113 14.17 1.18 -4.26
C ILE A 113 14.65 2.57 -4.69
N ASN A 114 14.59 2.91 -5.99
CA ASN A 114 14.93 4.26 -6.45
C ASN A 114 13.94 5.32 -5.92
N GLY A 115 12.68 4.95 -5.75
CA GLY A 115 11.66 5.79 -5.11
C GLY A 115 11.97 6.02 -3.64
N VAL A 116 12.29 4.95 -2.92
CA VAL A 116 12.72 5.01 -1.52
C VAL A 116 13.92 5.96 -1.36
N ALA A 117 14.97 5.79 -2.15
CA ALA A 117 16.14 6.65 -2.11
C ALA A 117 15.83 8.14 -2.40
N MET A 118 14.85 8.41 -3.27
CA MET A 118 14.39 9.79 -3.53
C MET A 118 13.61 10.37 -2.35
N LEU A 119 12.75 9.56 -1.72
CA LEU A 119 12.02 9.95 -0.53
C LEU A 119 12.96 10.30 0.62
N LEU A 120 13.95 9.44 0.92
CA LEU A 120 14.91 9.66 2.01
C LEU A 120 15.64 10.99 1.87
N GLY A 121 16.09 11.35 0.66
CA GLY A 121 16.70 12.65 0.40
C GLY A 121 15.75 13.84 0.66
N LYS A 122 14.45 13.67 0.39
CA LYS A 122 13.44 14.71 0.67
C LYS A 122 13.12 14.81 2.17
N ILE A 123 13.01 13.67 2.87
CA ILE A 123 12.82 13.64 4.32
C ILE A 123 13.96 14.39 5.01
N ARG A 124 15.23 14.09 4.61
CA ARG A 124 16.41 14.76 5.15
C ARG A 124 16.38 16.27 4.89
N ALA A 125 16.04 16.68 3.68
CA ALA A 125 15.98 18.11 3.30
C ALA A 125 14.83 18.87 3.98
N ALA A 126 13.72 18.19 4.29
CA ALA A 126 12.56 18.76 4.96
C ALA A 126 12.61 18.61 6.49
N GLU A 127 13.61 17.89 7.02
CA GLU A 127 13.75 17.56 8.45
C GLU A 127 12.49 16.92 9.05
N ALA A 128 11.75 16.13 8.24
CA ALA A 128 10.50 15.50 8.66
C ALA A 128 10.78 14.37 9.67
N GLN A 129 10.17 14.46 10.88
CA GLN A 129 10.42 13.53 12.00
C GLN A 129 9.27 12.55 12.23
N ASN A 130 8.15 12.72 11.55
CA ASN A 130 6.91 11.98 11.75
C ASN A 130 6.63 10.98 10.63
N VAL A 131 7.67 10.36 10.10
CA VAL A 131 7.57 9.41 8.99
C VAL A 131 8.24 8.08 9.31
N ALA A 132 7.66 6.99 8.81
CA ALA A 132 8.29 5.67 8.78
C ALA A 132 8.22 5.12 7.34
N VAL A 133 9.27 4.41 6.91
CA VAL A 133 9.46 3.99 5.53
C VAL A 133 9.66 2.48 5.45
N TYR A 134 8.78 1.80 4.74
CA TYR A 134 8.90 0.39 4.42
C TYR A 134 9.23 0.20 2.94
N PRO A 135 10.44 -0.32 2.61
CA PRO A 135 10.88 -0.52 1.22
C PRO A 135 10.31 -1.82 0.64
N GLY A 136 9.00 -1.99 0.70
CA GLY A 136 8.33 -3.24 0.33
C GLY A 136 6.85 -3.09 -0.03
N ASP A 137 6.23 -4.22 -0.25
CA ASP A 137 4.82 -4.31 -0.61
C ASP A 137 3.92 -3.96 0.59
N ALA A 138 3.00 -3.02 0.40
CA ALA A 138 2.07 -2.58 1.43
C ALA A 138 1.23 -3.71 2.05
N ARG A 139 1.02 -4.81 1.31
CA ARG A 139 0.32 -5.99 1.83
C ARG A 139 1.03 -6.63 3.02
N ASN A 140 2.36 -6.60 3.05
CA ASN A 140 3.13 -7.07 4.22
C ASN A 140 2.94 -6.13 5.42
N MET A 141 2.78 -4.84 5.16
CA MET A 141 2.47 -3.85 6.20
C MET A 141 1.08 -4.08 6.79
N PHE A 142 0.07 -4.40 5.97
CA PHE A 142 -1.28 -4.71 6.46
C PHE A 142 -1.30 -5.90 7.43
N ASP A 143 -0.42 -6.87 7.22
CA ASP A 143 -0.35 -8.06 8.08
C ASP A 143 0.14 -7.76 9.51
N VAL A 144 0.81 -6.62 9.73
CA VAL A 144 1.42 -6.24 11.02
C VAL A 144 0.89 -4.92 11.58
N LEU A 145 0.06 -4.20 10.84
CA LEU A 145 -0.66 -3.05 11.39
C LEU A 145 -1.79 -3.53 12.31
N PRO A 146 -1.93 -2.97 13.52
CA PRO A 146 -3.09 -3.26 14.35
C PRO A 146 -4.40 -2.92 13.62
N GLU A 147 -5.44 -3.73 13.84
CA GLU A 147 -6.76 -3.49 13.27
C GLU A 147 -7.30 -2.13 13.72
N GLY A 148 -7.89 -1.37 12.79
CA GLY A 148 -8.46 -0.05 13.09
C GLY A 148 -7.43 0.98 13.60
N SER A 149 -6.16 0.86 13.22
CA SER A 149 -5.11 1.78 13.69
C SER A 149 -4.87 2.97 12.76
N VAL A 150 -5.22 2.87 11.48
CA VAL A 150 -4.96 3.89 10.46
C VAL A 150 -6.17 4.79 10.27
N SER A 151 -5.98 6.12 10.33
CA SER A 151 -7.05 7.11 10.16
C SER A 151 -7.17 7.69 8.74
N ARG A 152 -6.12 7.54 7.92
CA ARG A 152 -6.13 7.98 6.52
C ARG A 152 -5.21 7.11 5.67
N ALA A 153 -5.65 6.75 4.47
CA ALA A 153 -4.82 6.05 3.50
C ALA A 153 -4.84 6.76 2.14
N PHE A 154 -3.72 6.64 1.41
CA PHE A 154 -3.54 7.22 0.08
C PHE A 154 -3.06 6.17 -0.91
N LEU A 155 -3.61 6.19 -2.12
CA LEU A 155 -3.17 5.44 -3.28
C LEU A 155 -3.13 6.40 -4.47
N LEU A 156 -1.95 6.87 -4.84
CA LEU A 156 -1.77 7.98 -5.76
C LEU A 156 -1.08 7.53 -7.04
N TYR A 157 -1.77 7.68 -8.18
CA TYR A 157 -1.28 7.31 -9.52
C TYR A 157 -0.72 5.87 -9.57
N PRO A 158 -1.46 4.87 -9.09
CA PRO A 158 -1.02 3.48 -9.13
C PRO A 158 -0.81 3.00 -10.57
N ASP A 159 -0.03 1.94 -10.73
CA ASP A 159 0.23 1.33 -12.04
C ASP A 159 -1.08 1.00 -12.79
N PRO A 160 -1.29 1.56 -13.99
CA PRO A 160 -2.60 1.53 -14.66
C PRO A 160 -2.98 0.16 -15.23
N TRP A 161 -2.02 -0.69 -15.57
CA TRP A 161 -2.24 -2.00 -16.20
C TRP A 161 -3.35 -1.96 -17.26
N PRO A 162 -3.15 -1.25 -18.42
CA PRO A 162 -4.23 -0.88 -19.34
C PRO A 162 -4.89 -2.06 -20.06
N LYS A 163 -4.24 -3.22 -20.14
CA LYS A 163 -4.82 -4.41 -20.79
C LYS A 163 -5.79 -5.10 -19.85
N ALA A 164 -7.03 -5.37 -20.26
CA ALA A 164 -8.07 -5.99 -19.44
C ALA A 164 -7.60 -7.27 -18.71
N ARG A 165 -6.84 -8.15 -19.38
CA ARG A 165 -6.24 -9.36 -18.77
C ARG A 165 -5.27 -9.06 -17.61
N HIS A 166 -4.82 -7.81 -17.46
CA HIS A 166 -3.91 -7.35 -16.43
C HIS A 166 -4.59 -6.56 -15.29
N HIS A 167 -5.90 -6.29 -15.35
CA HIS A 167 -6.61 -5.53 -14.32
C HIS A 167 -6.49 -6.18 -12.94
N ARG A 168 -6.39 -7.51 -12.86
CA ARG A 168 -6.10 -8.25 -11.61
C ARG A 168 -4.76 -7.88 -10.94
N ARG A 169 -3.87 -7.15 -11.65
CA ARG A 169 -2.58 -6.67 -11.13
C ARG A 169 -2.69 -5.30 -10.46
N ARG A 170 -3.82 -4.61 -10.67
CA ARG A 170 -4.08 -3.32 -10.04
C ARG A 170 -4.22 -3.49 -8.54
N PHE A 171 -3.85 -2.44 -7.80
CA PHE A 171 -4.02 -2.47 -6.36
C PHE A 171 -5.51 -2.57 -5.97
N VAL A 172 -6.39 -1.90 -6.69
CA VAL A 172 -7.83 -1.85 -6.39
C VAL A 172 -8.49 -3.17 -6.80
N THR A 173 -8.38 -4.17 -5.93
CA THR A 173 -9.02 -5.48 -5.96
C THR A 173 -9.42 -5.88 -4.55
N GLN A 174 -10.40 -6.79 -4.37
CA GLN A 174 -10.82 -7.24 -3.04
C GLN A 174 -9.68 -7.84 -2.24
N GLU A 175 -8.77 -8.58 -2.88
CA GLU A 175 -7.56 -9.17 -2.26
C GLU A 175 -6.73 -8.14 -1.49
N HIS A 176 -6.68 -6.87 -1.97
CA HIS A 176 -5.91 -5.79 -1.34
C HIS A 176 -6.78 -4.86 -0.50
N LEU A 177 -8.02 -4.65 -0.92
CA LEU A 177 -8.93 -3.70 -0.26
C LEU A 177 -9.49 -4.24 1.06
N GLU A 178 -9.78 -5.55 1.17
CA GLU A 178 -10.25 -6.14 2.42
C GLU A 178 -9.21 -6.04 3.56
N PRO A 179 -7.92 -6.39 3.35
CA PRO A 179 -6.89 -6.14 4.37
C PRO A 179 -6.69 -4.67 4.69
N LEU A 180 -6.74 -3.78 3.68
CA LEU A 180 -6.69 -2.34 3.90
C LEU A 180 -7.86 -1.86 4.77
N ALA A 181 -9.08 -2.32 4.48
CA ALA A 181 -10.27 -1.96 5.24
C ALA A 181 -10.17 -2.39 6.72
N LYS A 182 -9.48 -3.51 7.00
CA LYS A 182 -9.24 -4.01 8.35
C LYS A 182 -8.37 -3.09 9.19
N VAL A 183 -7.28 -2.58 8.61
CA VAL A 183 -6.35 -1.70 9.33
C VAL A 183 -6.86 -0.27 9.45
N LEU A 184 -7.83 0.14 8.62
CA LEU A 184 -8.45 1.44 8.69
C LEU A 184 -9.50 1.52 9.80
N LYS A 185 -9.48 2.60 10.58
CA LYS A 185 -10.53 2.93 11.57
C LYS A 185 -11.87 3.11 10.87
N LYS A 186 -12.97 2.82 11.56
CA LYS A 186 -14.29 3.31 11.12
C LYS A 186 -14.27 4.83 11.01
N GLY A 187 -14.79 5.35 9.91
CA GLY A 187 -14.74 6.77 9.60
C GLY A 187 -13.43 7.25 8.95
N ALA A 188 -12.40 6.41 8.88
CA ALA A 188 -11.14 6.74 8.20
C ALA A 188 -11.35 7.04 6.73
N THR A 189 -10.52 7.92 6.18
CA THR A 189 -10.57 8.27 4.75
C THR A 189 -9.59 7.44 3.93
N PHE A 190 -10.03 7.00 2.75
CA PHE A 190 -9.19 6.44 1.72
C PHE A 190 -9.26 7.31 0.47
N ARG A 191 -8.12 7.89 0.06
CA ARG A 191 -8.00 8.79 -1.08
C ARG A 191 -7.28 8.11 -2.23
N VAL A 192 -7.88 8.14 -3.41
CA VAL A 192 -7.29 7.57 -4.64
C VAL A 192 -7.21 8.67 -5.70
N ALA A 193 -6.00 8.90 -6.24
CA ALA A 193 -5.82 9.77 -7.40
C ALA A 193 -5.35 8.96 -8.60
N THR A 194 -5.95 9.20 -9.76
CA THR A 194 -5.58 8.56 -11.03
C THR A 194 -6.04 9.40 -12.23
N ASP A 195 -5.30 9.31 -13.32
CA ASP A 195 -5.60 9.95 -14.60
C ASP A 195 -6.12 8.94 -15.64
N ILE A 196 -6.43 7.71 -15.22
CA ILE A 196 -6.87 6.61 -16.07
C ILE A 196 -8.37 6.35 -15.84
N PRO A 197 -9.26 6.69 -16.81
CA PRO A 197 -10.71 6.54 -16.63
C PRO A 197 -11.17 5.13 -16.28
N ASP A 198 -10.54 4.11 -16.88
CA ASP A 198 -10.86 2.72 -16.58
C ASP A 198 -10.41 2.29 -15.16
N TYR A 199 -9.37 2.94 -14.61
CA TYR A 199 -8.99 2.75 -13.21
C TYR A 199 -10.00 3.44 -12.27
N VAL A 200 -10.51 4.63 -12.64
CA VAL A 200 -11.60 5.31 -11.91
C VAL A 200 -12.82 4.39 -11.83
N ARG A 201 -13.26 3.84 -12.98
CA ARG A 201 -14.39 2.91 -13.03
C ARG A 201 -14.19 1.73 -12.06
N GLN A 202 -13.05 1.04 -12.15
CA GLN A 202 -12.75 -0.09 -11.26
C GLN A 202 -12.72 0.34 -9.78
N THR A 203 -12.17 1.52 -9.47
CA THR A 203 -12.13 2.04 -8.10
C THR A 203 -13.54 2.25 -7.55
N LEU A 204 -14.43 2.84 -8.33
CA LEU A 204 -15.83 3.06 -7.94
C LEU A 204 -16.64 1.76 -7.82
N GLU A 205 -16.24 0.70 -8.51
CA GLU A 205 -16.87 -0.62 -8.42
C GLU A 205 -16.36 -1.43 -7.23
N GLU A 206 -15.05 -1.44 -6.99
CA GLU A 206 -14.41 -2.34 -6.03
C GLU A 206 -14.33 -1.78 -4.60
N VAL A 207 -14.03 -0.48 -4.44
CA VAL A 207 -13.83 0.10 -3.10
C VAL A 207 -15.09 0.05 -2.24
N PRO A 208 -16.30 0.35 -2.76
CA PRO A 208 -17.52 0.20 -1.97
C PRO A 208 -17.80 -1.24 -1.51
N ARG A 209 -17.45 -2.24 -2.32
CA ARG A 209 -17.61 -3.65 -1.96
C ARG A 209 -16.75 -4.09 -0.77
N ALA A 210 -15.63 -3.39 -0.55
CA ALA A 210 -14.74 -3.63 0.58
C ALA A 210 -15.15 -2.86 1.87
N GLY A 211 -16.36 -2.29 1.90
CA GLY A 211 -16.90 -1.61 3.08
C GLY A 211 -16.47 -0.14 3.17
N PHE A 212 -16.50 0.55 2.04
CA PHE A 212 -16.28 2.00 1.97
C PHE A 212 -17.46 2.70 1.32
N GLU A 213 -17.72 3.92 1.74
CA GLU A 213 -18.67 4.82 1.14
C GLU A 213 -17.94 5.87 0.28
N TRP A 214 -18.38 6.09 -0.95
CA TRP A 214 -17.84 7.16 -1.79
C TRP A 214 -18.41 8.51 -1.38
N LEU A 215 -17.54 9.49 -1.13
CA LEU A 215 -17.90 10.80 -0.61
C LEU A 215 -17.96 11.86 -1.71
N ALA A 216 -18.77 11.66 -2.75
CA ALA A 216 -18.96 12.68 -3.78
C ALA A 216 -20.46 13.02 -3.91
N GLU A 217 -20.79 14.28 -3.76
CA GLU A 217 -22.12 14.84 -3.97
C GLU A 217 -22.26 15.41 -5.40
N GLY A 218 -21.14 15.85 -5.98
CA GLY A 218 -21.13 16.41 -7.31
C GLY A 218 -19.78 16.23 -8.06
N PRO A 219 -19.74 16.59 -9.35
CA PRO A 219 -18.54 16.39 -10.17
C PRO A 219 -17.28 17.10 -9.67
N GLU A 220 -17.44 18.21 -8.97
CA GLU A 220 -16.32 19.00 -8.44
C GLU A 220 -15.54 18.24 -7.37
N ASP A 221 -16.21 17.36 -6.59
CA ASP A 221 -15.62 16.61 -5.50
C ASP A 221 -14.57 15.57 -5.95
N TRP A 222 -14.57 15.23 -7.23
CA TRP A 222 -13.62 14.27 -7.79
C TRP A 222 -12.85 14.79 -9.01
N ARG A 223 -13.16 16.02 -9.47
CA ARG A 223 -12.44 16.68 -10.57
C ARG A 223 -11.40 17.70 -10.10
N ARG A 224 -11.55 18.20 -8.88
CA ARG A 224 -10.60 19.12 -8.27
C ARG A 224 -9.68 18.37 -7.30
N PRO A 225 -8.39 18.76 -7.23
CA PRO A 225 -7.51 18.24 -6.20
C PRO A 225 -8.02 18.63 -4.82
N TRP A 226 -7.66 17.84 -3.81
CA TRP A 226 -7.94 18.15 -2.41
C TRP A 226 -7.19 19.43 -2.00
N ASP A 227 -7.70 20.17 -1.00
CA ASP A 227 -7.10 21.44 -0.55
C ASP A 227 -5.67 21.26 -0.02
N ASP A 228 -5.36 20.08 0.54
CA ASP A 228 -4.04 19.69 1.05
C ASP A 228 -3.16 18.97 -0.01
N TRP A 229 -3.52 19.06 -1.31
CA TRP A 229 -2.82 18.40 -2.39
C TRP A 229 -1.53 19.11 -2.82
N ILE A 230 -0.53 18.33 -3.15
CA ILE A 230 0.63 18.78 -3.91
C ILE A 230 0.75 17.96 -5.20
N SER A 231 0.99 18.63 -6.32
CA SER A 231 1.12 17.95 -7.61
C SER A 231 2.36 17.06 -7.64
N THR A 232 2.14 15.76 -7.87
CA THR A 232 3.21 14.78 -8.00
C THR A 232 3.79 14.76 -9.42
N ARG A 233 4.99 14.18 -9.57
CA ARG A 233 5.58 13.98 -10.90
C ARG A 233 4.69 13.17 -11.86
N TYR A 234 3.88 12.26 -11.31
CA TYR A 234 2.96 11.43 -12.10
C TYR A 234 1.79 12.24 -12.62
N GLU A 235 1.22 13.11 -11.79
CA GLU A 235 0.20 14.06 -12.20
C GLU A 235 0.74 15.06 -13.25
N GLN A 236 1.90 15.64 -13.00
CA GLN A 236 2.54 16.55 -13.95
C GLN A 236 2.78 15.88 -15.31
N LYS A 237 3.15 14.59 -15.30
CA LYS A 237 3.26 13.81 -16.52
C LYS A 237 1.90 13.63 -17.19
N ALA A 238 0.86 13.25 -16.44
CA ALA A 238 -0.50 13.09 -16.95
C ALA A 238 -1.01 14.37 -17.62
N LEU A 239 -0.87 15.51 -16.94
CA LEU A 239 -1.26 16.82 -17.46
C LEU A 239 -0.51 17.19 -18.75
N ARG A 240 0.80 16.95 -18.81
CA ARG A 240 1.59 17.20 -20.05
C ARG A 240 1.15 16.30 -21.22
N GLU A 241 0.63 15.13 -20.93
CA GLU A 241 0.11 14.19 -21.91
C GLU A 241 -1.39 14.41 -22.22
N GLY A 242 -2.00 15.49 -21.70
CA GLY A 242 -3.41 15.84 -21.89
C GLY A 242 -4.39 14.93 -21.18
N ARG A 243 -3.94 14.13 -20.21
CA ARG A 243 -4.81 13.27 -19.40
C ARG A 243 -5.37 14.05 -18.21
N VAL A 244 -6.60 13.72 -17.82
CA VAL A 244 -7.34 14.41 -16.77
C VAL A 244 -7.24 13.64 -15.46
N PRO A 245 -6.65 14.24 -14.40
CA PRO A 245 -6.65 13.64 -13.06
C PRO A 245 -8.05 13.55 -12.45
N HIS A 246 -8.24 12.55 -11.60
CA HIS A 246 -9.44 12.33 -10.80
C HIS A 246 -9.02 12.06 -9.35
N TYR A 247 -9.76 12.62 -8.38
CA TYR A 247 -9.43 12.60 -6.96
C TYR A 247 -10.63 12.02 -6.17
N LEU A 248 -10.56 10.73 -5.90
CA LEU A 248 -11.67 10.00 -5.28
C LEU A 248 -11.46 9.91 -3.77
N THR A 249 -12.49 10.23 -2.99
CA THR A 249 -12.46 10.13 -1.53
C THR A 249 -13.51 9.13 -1.06
N PHE A 250 -13.08 8.19 -0.24
CA PHE A 250 -13.93 7.20 0.37
C PHE A 250 -13.82 7.25 1.88
N ARG A 251 -14.89 6.87 2.58
CA ARG A 251 -14.94 6.71 4.03
C ARG A 251 -15.14 5.25 4.40
N ARG A 252 -14.36 4.72 5.33
CA ARG A 252 -14.53 3.38 5.90
C ARG A 252 -15.79 3.33 6.77
N VAL A 253 -16.75 2.48 6.45
CA VAL A 253 -18.02 2.30 7.20
C VAL A 253 -17.95 1.20 8.25
#